data_1ee9b430407835a5444ddc3e0dc34fc5
#
_entry.id   1ee9b430407835a5444ddc3e0dc34fc5
#
_cell.length_a   1.000
_cell.length_b   1.000
_cell.length_c   1.000
_cell.angle_alpha   90.00
_cell.angle_beta   90.00
_cell.angle_gamma   90.00
#
_symmetry.space_group_name_H-M   'P 1'
#
loop_
_entity.id
_entity.type
_entity.pdbx_description
1 polymer ?
#
loop_
_entity_poly.entity_id
_entity_poly.type
_entity_poly.pdbx_seq_one_letter_code
_entity_poly.pdbx_strand_id
1 'polypeptide(L)'
;HVAVRRQRQMCIRDSNLSQSLFNFGGKVNSVRQSDNSYQITKIQKRETTSRIILNVYTFYYQHLKDSELYEIAKEDLNLSKRQLDLVKQRFDLGAVSKTDYLKATVRYGSAKSTLLTRELSFNNSFKNLRNSMGLIGTDTKISLPKKVEINLIIPSFDEAYQLMLSNSPSLNILDRRVTSAKIGVKQSWASSLPSLSMSLGYNATSSDQITKQYFEDNYIKSANLTLSIPLFSGFRKRNDIKISKLQLSQSEASLGTAKKDAEVELYSSLNRLNNYEELIPIQQEILLSAEEDLKLAEQKYELGSADILELLDAQLAVIQASSSLVTTKYDAAIQMATLDNIIGTLDRKYK
;
A
#
# COMPACT_ATOMS: atom_id res chain seq x y z
N HIS A 1 9.26 -64.71 -42.96
CA HIS A 1 7.93 -64.36 -42.44
C HIS A 1 8.11 -63.22 -41.43
N VAL A 2 7.92 -61.97 -41.89
CA VAL A 2 7.83 -60.83 -41.04
C VAL A 2 6.38 -60.69 -40.59
N ALA A 3 6.11 -61.03 -39.34
CA ALA A 3 4.79 -60.86 -38.76
C ALA A 3 4.64 -59.35 -38.45
N VAL A 4 3.95 -58.62 -39.30
CA VAL A 4 3.50 -57.26 -39.03
C VAL A 4 2.46 -57.31 -37.93
N ARG A 5 2.86 -56.99 -36.66
CA ARG A 5 1.93 -56.71 -35.59
C ARG A 5 1.12 -55.48 -35.96
N ARG A 6 -0.08 -55.65 -36.49
CA ARG A 6 -1.05 -54.56 -36.58
C ARG A 6 -1.37 -54.07 -35.16
N GLN A 7 -0.92 -52.88 -34.81
CA GLN A 7 -1.42 -52.19 -33.64
C GLN A 7 -2.93 -51.96 -33.83
N ARG A 8 -3.74 -52.62 -32.99
CA ARG A 8 -5.17 -52.36 -32.96
C ARG A 8 -5.37 -50.93 -32.40
N GLN A 9 -5.76 -49.99 -33.25
CA GLN A 9 -6.20 -48.68 -32.82
C GLN A 9 -7.63 -48.81 -32.31
N MET A 10 -7.81 -48.62 -31.02
CA MET A 10 -9.13 -48.54 -30.38
C MET A 10 -9.64 -47.12 -30.50
N CYS A 11 -10.73 -46.92 -31.19
CA CYS A 11 -11.38 -45.62 -31.32
C CYS A 11 -12.60 -45.58 -30.42
N ILE A 12 -12.62 -44.54 -29.58
CA ILE A 12 -13.67 -44.26 -28.62
C ILE A 12 -14.31 -42.93 -29.00
N ARG A 13 -15.61 -42.92 -29.07
CA ARG A 13 -16.42 -41.69 -29.16
C ARG A 13 -17.44 -41.72 -28.04
N ASP A 14 -17.23 -40.82 -27.08
CA ASP A 14 -18.11 -40.70 -25.92
C ASP A 14 -18.59 -39.24 -25.70
N SER A 15 -19.77 -39.15 -25.17
CA SER A 15 -20.34 -37.89 -24.70
C SER A 15 -21.11 -38.18 -23.41
N ASN A 16 -20.73 -37.51 -22.35
CA ASN A 16 -21.38 -37.64 -21.06
C ASN A 16 -21.92 -36.28 -20.60
N LEU A 17 -23.20 -36.23 -20.27
CA LEU A 17 -23.86 -35.09 -19.63
C LEU A 17 -24.28 -35.50 -18.24
N SER A 18 -23.75 -34.81 -17.20
CA SER A 18 -24.10 -35.05 -15.81
C SER A 18 -24.70 -33.77 -15.21
N GLN A 19 -25.86 -33.88 -14.63
CA GLN A 19 -26.59 -32.76 -14.01
C GLN A 19 -27.08 -33.15 -12.62
N SER A 20 -26.69 -32.38 -11.59
CA SER A 20 -27.32 -32.44 -10.28
C SER A 20 -28.69 -31.79 -10.39
N LEU A 21 -29.74 -32.55 -10.11
CA LEU A 21 -31.13 -32.07 -10.15
C LEU A 21 -31.52 -31.44 -8.82
N PHE A 22 -31.11 -32.07 -7.70
CA PHE A 22 -31.44 -31.58 -6.37
C PHE A 22 -30.33 -31.95 -5.36
N ASN A 23 -29.92 -31.02 -4.49
CA ASN A 23 -28.92 -31.23 -3.45
C ASN A 23 -29.13 -30.30 -2.25
N PHE A 24 -30.36 -30.06 -1.84
CA PHE A 24 -30.72 -29.22 -0.68
C PHE A 24 -30.04 -27.86 -0.65
N GLY A 25 -29.95 -27.21 -1.81
CA GLY A 25 -29.37 -25.88 -1.96
C GLY A 25 -27.84 -25.84 -2.08
N GLY A 26 -27.15 -26.99 -2.14
CA GLY A 26 -25.69 -27.03 -2.29
C GLY A 26 -25.23 -26.28 -3.55
N LYS A 27 -25.92 -26.42 -4.69
CA LYS A 27 -25.60 -25.68 -5.92
C LYS A 27 -25.82 -24.17 -5.77
N VAL A 28 -26.93 -23.77 -5.10
CA VAL A 28 -27.22 -22.37 -4.79
C VAL A 28 -26.16 -21.78 -3.87
N ASN A 29 -25.73 -22.53 -2.85
CA ASN A 29 -24.64 -22.11 -1.97
C ASN A 29 -23.30 -21.97 -2.73
N SER A 30 -23.01 -22.86 -3.69
CA SER A 30 -21.81 -22.73 -4.54
C SER A 30 -21.85 -21.47 -5.40
N VAL A 31 -23.00 -21.11 -5.99
CA VAL A 31 -23.19 -19.86 -6.73
C VAL A 31 -23.01 -18.65 -5.81
N ARG A 32 -23.63 -18.66 -4.61
CA ARG A 32 -23.46 -17.58 -3.62
C ARG A 32 -22.01 -17.44 -3.15
N GLN A 33 -21.30 -18.56 -3.00
CA GLN A 33 -19.89 -18.55 -2.63
C GLN A 33 -19.04 -17.92 -3.74
N SER A 34 -19.29 -18.27 -5.00
CA SER A 34 -18.61 -17.69 -6.16
C SER A 34 -18.89 -16.20 -6.30
N ASP A 35 -20.13 -15.78 -6.12
CA ASP A 35 -20.50 -14.35 -6.13
C ASP A 35 -19.81 -13.59 -4.99
N ASN A 36 -19.84 -14.13 -3.77
CA ASN A 36 -19.15 -13.52 -2.64
C ASN A 36 -17.62 -13.42 -2.86
N SER A 37 -17.01 -14.44 -3.48
CA SER A 37 -15.60 -14.42 -3.87
C SER A 37 -15.30 -13.35 -4.93
N TYR A 38 -16.20 -13.16 -5.89
CA TYR A 38 -16.12 -12.07 -6.86
C TYR A 38 -16.16 -10.70 -6.17
N GLN A 39 -17.08 -10.49 -5.20
CA GLN A 39 -17.15 -9.25 -4.44
C GLN A 39 -15.87 -9.00 -3.60
N ILE A 40 -15.31 -10.05 -2.98
CA ILE A 40 -14.03 -9.95 -2.27
C ILE A 40 -12.93 -9.48 -3.24
N THR A 41 -12.81 -10.11 -4.41
CA THR A 41 -11.79 -9.74 -5.41
C THR A 41 -11.97 -8.30 -5.91
N LYS A 42 -13.22 -7.84 -6.06
CA LYS A 42 -13.54 -6.44 -6.42
C LYS A 42 -13.07 -5.46 -5.34
N ILE A 43 -13.27 -5.79 -4.05
CA ILE A 43 -12.81 -4.97 -2.93
C ILE A 43 -11.28 -5.02 -2.83
N GLN A 44 -10.64 -6.18 -3.06
CA GLN A 44 -9.17 -6.31 -3.10
C GLN A 44 -8.55 -5.46 -4.21
N LYS A 45 -9.19 -5.40 -5.39
CA LYS A 45 -8.76 -4.46 -6.44
C LYS A 45 -8.78 -3.02 -5.94
N ARG A 46 -9.86 -2.62 -5.24
CA ARG A 46 -9.98 -1.27 -4.65
C ARG A 46 -8.89 -1.02 -3.60
N GLU A 47 -8.64 -1.97 -2.71
CA GLU A 47 -7.58 -1.92 -1.70
C GLU A 47 -6.19 -1.75 -2.33
N THR A 48 -5.90 -2.53 -3.39
CA THR A 48 -4.65 -2.43 -4.13
C THR A 48 -4.51 -1.06 -4.82
N THR A 49 -5.59 -0.56 -5.41
CA THR A 49 -5.60 0.78 -6.02
C THR A 49 -5.31 1.86 -4.98
N SER A 50 -5.98 1.82 -3.82
CA SER A 50 -5.76 2.77 -2.72
C SER A 50 -4.30 2.74 -2.24
N ARG A 51 -3.72 1.54 -2.08
CA ARG A 51 -2.31 1.36 -1.69
C ARG A 51 -1.34 1.92 -2.73
N ILE A 52 -1.62 1.75 -4.03
CA ILE A 52 -0.78 2.33 -5.10
C ILE A 52 -0.86 3.86 -5.04
N ILE A 53 -2.05 4.43 -4.88
CA ILE A 53 -2.24 5.87 -4.73
C ILE A 53 -1.45 6.38 -3.52
N LEU A 54 -1.58 5.72 -2.34
CA LEU A 54 -0.83 6.10 -1.14
C LEU A 54 0.69 6.06 -1.37
N ASN A 55 1.19 5.02 -2.04
CA ASN A 55 2.62 4.92 -2.37
C ASN A 55 3.09 6.07 -3.25
N VAL A 56 2.31 6.41 -4.30
CA VAL A 56 2.66 7.53 -5.19
C VAL A 56 2.66 8.84 -4.41
N TYR A 57 1.66 9.08 -3.55
CA TYR A 57 1.60 10.26 -2.68
C TYR A 57 2.79 10.34 -1.73
N THR A 58 3.12 9.24 -1.08
CA THR A 58 4.26 9.16 -0.17
C THR A 58 5.57 9.53 -0.89
N PHE A 59 5.83 8.94 -2.07
CA PHE A 59 7.02 9.26 -2.83
C PHE A 59 7.01 10.67 -3.43
N TYR A 60 5.83 11.18 -3.77
CA TYR A 60 5.66 12.54 -4.24
C TYR A 60 6.05 13.57 -3.16
N TYR A 61 5.44 13.48 -1.98
CA TYR A 61 5.76 14.39 -0.88
C TYR A 61 7.19 14.18 -0.34
N GLN A 62 7.68 12.95 -0.33
CA GLN A 62 9.08 12.68 0.01
C GLN A 62 10.04 13.37 -0.96
N HIS A 63 9.75 13.34 -2.27
CA HIS A 63 10.59 14.03 -3.25
C HIS A 63 10.50 15.55 -3.11
N LEU A 64 9.33 16.12 -2.87
CA LEU A 64 9.19 17.56 -2.60
C LEU A 64 9.98 17.97 -1.35
N LYS A 65 9.90 17.18 -0.27
CA LYS A 65 10.70 17.38 0.94
C LYS A 65 12.19 17.38 0.63
N ASP A 66 12.68 16.35 -0.06
CA ASP A 66 14.10 16.22 -0.39
C ASP A 66 14.56 17.33 -1.34
N SER A 67 13.68 17.82 -2.22
CA SER A 67 13.94 18.97 -3.09
C SER A 67 14.13 20.26 -2.30
N GLU A 68 13.25 20.57 -1.35
CA GLU A 68 13.40 21.76 -0.51
C GLU A 68 14.62 21.66 0.41
N LEU A 69 14.88 20.49 1.01
CA LEU A 69 16.09 20.27 1.83
C LEU A 69 17.38 20.38 1.02
N TYR A 70 17.37 20.00 -0.24
CA TYR A 70 18.50 20.20 -1.15
C TYR A 70 18.75 21.68 -1.44
N GLU A 71 17.70 22.47 -1.71
CA GLU A 71 17.84 23.93 -1.91
C GLU A 71 18.34 24.63 -0.64
N ILE A 72 17.83 24.26 0.56
CA ILE A 72 18.35 24.77 1.84
C ILE A 72 19.85 24.47 1.99
N ALA A 73 20.28 23.25 1.69
CA ALA A 73 21.70 22.88 1.78
C ALA A 73 22.59 23.61 0.76
N LYS A 74 22.03 23.95 -0.41
CA LYS A 74 22.73 24.73 -1.43
C LYS A 74 22.90 26.20 -1.03
N GLU A 75 21.88 26.78 -0.40
CA GLU A 75 21.96 28.13 0.17
C GLU A 75 22.97 28.16 1.31
N ASP A 76 22.98 27.14 2.18
CA ASP A 76 23.93 26.98 3.29
C ASP A 76 25.39 26.90 2.77
N LEU A 77 25.64 26.10 1.73
CA LEU A 77 26.97 26.03 1.13
C LEU A 77 27.41 27.39 0.57
N ASN A 78 26.53 28.11 -0.11
CA ASN A 78 26.83 29.41 -0.67
C ASN A 78 27.14 30.46 0.44
N LEU A 79 26.38 30.40 1.54
CA LEU A 79 26.58 31.29 2.68
C LEU A 79 27.91 30.97 3.40
N SER A 80 28.15 29.69 3.72
CA SER A 80 29.38 29.25 4.38
C SER A 80 30.63 29.49 3.53
N LYS A 81 30.53 29.41 2.19
CA LYS A 81 31.62 29.77 1.29
C LYS A 81 31.94 31.25 1.35
N ARG A 82 30.93 32.13 1.24
CA ARG A 82 31.13 33.60 1.36
C ARG A 82 31.77 33.96 2.68
N GLN A 83 31.34 33.32 3.78
CA GLN A 83 31.91 33.53 5.09
C GLN A 83 33.37 33.08 5.18
N LEU A 84 33.71 31.90 4.65
CA LEU A 84 35.08 31.42 4.58
C LEU A 84 35.97 32.38 3.80
N ASP A 85 35.51 32.87 2.63
CA ASP A 85 36.27 33.80 1.80
C ASP A 85 36.53 35.13 2.54
N LEU A 86 35.53 35.65 3.26
CA LEU A 86 35.67 36.87 4.09
C LEU A 86 36.66 36.67 5.25
N VAL A 87 36.52 35.58 5.98
CA VAL A 87 37.42 35.26 7.11
C VAL A 87 38.85 35.05 6.63
N LYS A 88 39.04 34.41 5.46
CA LYS A 88 40.35 34.24 4.85
C LYS A 88 41.00 35.58 4.52
N GLN A 89 40.29 36.52 3.89
CA GLN A 89 40.80 37.85 3.60
C GLN A 89 41.24 38.60 4.88
N ARG A 90 40.39 38.53 5.94
CA ARG A 90 40.74 39.15 7.24
C ARG A 90 41.91 38.48 7.92
N PHE A 91 42.09 37.14 7.78
CA PHE A 91 43.24 36.42 8.32
C PHE A 91 44.52 36.79 7.58
N ASP A 92 44.50 36.88 6.24
CA ASP A 92 45.63 37.27 5.42
C ASP A 92 46.11 38.71 5.75
N LEU A 93 45.19 39.59 6.22
CA LEU A 93 45.48 40.93 6.72
C LEU A 93 45.87 40.97 8.20
N GLY A 94 45.89 39.81 8.91
CA GLY A 94 46.20 39.73 10.34
C GLY A 94 45.07 40.22 11.28
N ALA A 95 43.85 40.44 10.78
CA ALA A 95 42.74 41.01 11.53
C ALA A 95 41.90 39.94 12.30
N VAL A 96 42.08 38.65 12.02
CA VAL A 96 41.42 37.55 12.73
C VAL A 96 42.37 36.42 13.04
N SER A 97 42.02 35.58 14.02
CA SER A 97 42.88 34.48 14.48
C SER A 97 42.91 33.31 13.48
N LYS A 98 43.96 32.49 13.53
CA LYS A 98 44.04 31.21 12.79
C LYS A 98 42.91 30.26 13.19
N THR A 99 42.47 30.32 14.44
CA THR A 99 41.37 29.51 14.97
C THR A 99 40.06 29.85 14.25
N ASP A 100 39.79 31.14 14.01
CA ASP A 100 38.58 31.59 13.32
C ASP A 100 38.58 31.13 11.84
N TYR A 101 39.74 31.24 11.19
CA TYR A 101 39.90 30.68 9.82
C TYR A 101 39.64 29.18 9.76
N LEU A 102 40.15 28.42 10.74
CA LEU A 102 39.95 26.96 10.80
C LEU A 102 38.48 26.63 11.08
N LYS A 103 37.76 27.36 11.98
CA LYS A 103 36.33 27.20 12.24
C LYS A 103 35.48 27.43 10.96
N ALA A 104 35.75 28.51 10.22
CA ALA A 104 35.10 28.79 8.95
C ALA A 104 35.38 27.70 7.90
N THR A 105 36.59 27.16 7.85
CA THR A 105 36.96 26.05 6.95
C THR A 105 36.17 24.78 7.29
N VAL A 106 36.07 24.42 8.58
CA VAL A 106 35.26 23.26 9.03
C VAL A 106 33.81 23.45 8.69
N ARG A 107 33.25 24.65 8.91
CA ARG A 107 31.85 24.97 8.61
C ARG A 107 31.55 24.79 7.11
N TYR A 108 32.39 25.33 6.23
CA TYR A 108 32.27 25.15 4.79
C TYR A 108 32.36 23.67 4.39
N GLY A 109 33.32 22.93 4.95
CA GLY A 109 33.46 21.49 4.71
C GLY A 109 32.23 20.69 5.12
N SER A 110 31.63 21.02 6.29
CA SER A 110 30.38 20.40 6.76
C SER A 110 29.19 20.72 5.83
N ALA A 111 29.04 21.98 5.43
CA ALA A 111 27.98 22.39 4.49
C ALA A 111 28.10 21.66 3.14
N LYS A 112 29.32 21.50 2.63
CA LYS A 112 29.60 20.76 1.39
C LYS A 112 29.23 19.27 1.53
N SER A 113 29.58 18.64 2.64
CA SER A 113 29.20 17.25 2.92
C SER A 113 27.69 17.07 3.01
N THR A 114 27.01 18.00 3.67
CA THR A 114 25.54 18.01 3.77
C THR A 114 24.89 18.14 2.40
N LEU A 115 25.37 19.06 1.56
CA LEU A 115 24.84 19.23 0.20
C LEU A 115 24.95 17.94 -0.62
N LEU A 116 26.11 17.26 -0.61
CA LEU A 116 26.29 16.00 -1.34
C LEU A 116 25.31 14.91 -0.85
N THR A 117 25.05 14.85 0.44
CA THR A 117 24.09 13.91 1.03
C THR A 117 22.66 14.25 0.60
N ARG A 118 22.28 15.52 0.60
CA ARG A 118 20.95 16.00 0.16
C ARG A 118 20.74 15.81 -1.34
N GLU A 119 21.78 16.04 -2.15
CA GLU A 119 21.75 15.78 -3.60
C GLU A 119 21.50 14.28 -3.90
N LEU A 120 22.16 13.39 -3.18
CA LEU A 120 21.90 11.95 -3.30
C LEU A 120 20.47 11.60 -2.94
N SER A 121 19.93 12.16 -1.83
CA SER A 121 18.55 11.94 -1.40
C SER A 121 17.54 12.45 -2.44
N PHE A 122 17.75 13.67 -2.95
CA PHE A 122 16.95 14.28 -4.01
C PHE A 122 16.89 13.41 -5.27
N ASN A 123 18.05 12.94 -5.75
CA ASN A 123 18.14 12.11 -6.94
C ASN A 123 17.48 10.74 -6.73
N ASN A 124 17.61 10.14 -5.55
CA ASN A 124 17.01 8.86 -5.22
C ASN A 124 15.49 8.97 -5.06
N SER A 125 15.00 10.00 -4.37
CA SER A 125 13.56 10.21 -4.20
C SER A 125 12.86 10.46 -5.53
N PHE A 126 13.49 11.18 -6.48
CA PHE A 126 12.96 11.34 -7.83
C PHE A 126 12.84 10.02 -8.60
N LYS A 127 13.86 9.16 -8.50
CA LYS A 127 13.82 7.82 -9.11
C LYS A 127 12.74 6.95 -8.47
N ASN A 128 12.58 7.00 -7.15
CA ASN A 128 11.53 6.26 -6.43
C ASN A 128 10.14 6.74 -6.83
N LEU A 129 9.92 8.06 -6.98
CA LEU A 129 8.67 8.61 -7.47
C LEU A 129 8.38 8.11 -8.90
N ARG A 130 9.34 8.19 -9.81
CA ARG A 130 9.19 7.66 -11.19
C ARG A 130 8.87 6.17 -11.20
N ASN A 131 9.51 5.39 -10.33
CA ASN A 131 9.24 3.96 -10.19
C ASN A 131 7.81 3.71 -9.72
N SER A 132 7.34 4.44 -8.71
CA SER A 132 5.98 4.29 -8.18
C SER A 132 4.88 4.58 -9.21
N MET A 133 5.18 5.44 -10.17
CA MET A 133 4.30 5.76 -11.32
C MET A 133 4.49 4.83 -12.52
N GLY A 134 5.40 3.85 -12.47
CA GLY A 134 5.69 2.95 -13.59
C GLY A 134 6.45 3.62 -14.74
N LEU A 135 7.14 4.73 -14.49
CA LEU A 135 7.84 5.54 -15.51
C LEU A 135 9.35 5.26 -15.63
N ILE A 136 9.83 4.16 -15.05
CA ILE A 136 11.23 3.74 -15.24
C ILE A 136 11.45 3.32 -16.70
N GLY A 137 12.56 3.80 -17.28
CA GLY A 137 12.93 3.51 -18.68
C GLY A 137 12.17 4.32 -19.72
N THR A 138 11.34 5.28 -19.33
CA THR A 138 10.67 6.21 -20.26
C THR A 138 11.32 7.58 -20.24
N ASP A 139 11.33 8.28 -21.40
CA ASP A 139 11.82 9.68 -21.49
C ASP A 139 10.78 10.71 -21.05
N THR A 140 9.71 10.28 -20.39
CA THR A 140 8.64 11.18 -19.94
C THR A 140 9.19 12.19 -18.93
N LYS A 141 9.12 13.47 -19.30
CA LYS A 141 9.47 14.59 -18.44
C LYS A 141 8.31 14.84 -17.46
N ILE A 142 8.62 14.88 -16.17
CA ILE A 142 7.68 15.22 -15.12
C ILE A 142 8.04 16.63 -14.64
N SER A 143 7.08 17.56 -14.71
CA SER A 143 7.19 18.86 -14.08
C SER A 143 6.44 18.84 -12.75
N LEU A 144 7.14 19.09 -11.67
CA LEU A 144 6.58 19.15 -10.33
C LEU A 144 6.55 20.61 -9.83
N PRO A 145 5.55 21.01 -9.05
CA PRO A 145 5.53 22.32 -8.42
C PRO A 145 6.68 22.41 -7.42
N LYS A 146 7.28 23.61 -7.30
CA LYS A 146 8.39 23.82 -6.37
C LYS A 146 7.94 23.86 -4.91
N LYS A 147 6.72 24.35 -4.66
CA LYS A 147 6.11 24.40 -3.31
C LYS A 147 4.64 24.02 -3.41
N VAL A 148 4.15 23.36 -2.41
CA VAL A 148 2.74 22.98 -2.25
C VAL A 148 2.28 23.49 -0.89
N GLU A 149 1.15 24.20 -0.88
CA GLU A 149 0.48 24.55 0.37
C GLU A 149 -0.19 23.29 0.94
N ILE A 150 0.10 23.00 2.20
CA ILE A 150 -0.41 21.84 2.90
C ILE A 150 -1.43 22.36 3.92
N ASN A 151 -2.72 22.12 3.62
CA ASN A 151 -3.82 22.41 4.51
C ASN A 151 -4.25 21.11 5.19
N LEU A 152 -4.13 21.06 6.52
CA LEU A 152 -4.58 19.93 7.33
C LEU A 152 -6.06 20.14 7.68
N ILE A 153 -6.93 19.24 7.19
CA ILE A 153 -8.34 19.20 7.57
C ILE A 153 -8.54 17.89 8.31
N ILE A 154 -8.43 17.95 9.63
CA ILE A 154 -8.47 16.79 10.51
C ILE A 154 -9.94 16.55 10.93
N PRO A 155 -10.54 15.39 10.56
CA PRO A 155 -11.89 15.05 10.98
C PRO A 155 -11.90 14.70 12.49
N SER A 156 -13.08 14.77 13.09
CA SER A 156 -13.26 14.26 14.45
C SER A 156 -13.10 12.73 14.49
N PHE A 157 -12.75 12.19 15.67
CA PHE A 157 -12.59 10.74 15.83
C PHE A 157 -13.87 9.98 15.45
N ASP A 158 -15.03 10.44 15.91
CA ASP A 158 -16.31 9.76 15.65
C ASP A 158 -16.66 9.75 14.17
N GLU A 159 -16.45 10.87 13.47
CA GLU A 159 -16.67 10.96 12.02
C GLU A 159 -15.73 10.02 11.25
N ALA A 160 -14.44 10.07 11.55
CA ALA A 160 -13.44 9.23 10.94
C ALA A 160 -13.69 7.73 11.20
N TYR A 161 -14.13 7.39 12.42
CA TYR A 161 -14.45 6.02 12.81
C TYR A 161 -15.65 5.46 12.01
N GLN A 162 -16.73 6.24 11.88
CA GLN A 162 -17.91 5.83 11.08
C GLN A 162 -17.54 5.67 9.60
N LEU A 163 -16.74 6.59 9.05
CA LEU A 163 -16.24 6.49 7.69
C LEU A 163 -15.37 5.24 7.51
N MET A 164 -14.47 4.95 8.45
CA MET A 164 -13.63 3.75 8.44
C MET A 164 -14.46 2.46 8.44
N LEU A 165 -15.44 2.35 9.33
CA LEU A 165 -16.29 1.15 9.41
C LEU A 165 -17.08 0.90 8.11
N SER A 166 -17.50 1.96 7.42
CA SER A 166 -18.29 1.85 6.20
C SER A 166 -17.45 1.70 4.93
N ASN A 167 -16.28 2.36 4.85
CA ASN A 167 -15.52 2.49 3.61
C ASN A 167 -14.22 1.67 3.58
N SER A 168 -13.63 1.28 4.74
CA SER A 168 -12.36 0.56 4.76
C SER A 168 -12.43 -0.75 3.96
N PRO A 169 -11.60 -0.91 2.91
CA PRO A 169 -11.61 -2.12 2.11
C PRO A 169 -11.21 -3.36 2.91
N SER A 170 -10.24 -3.25 3.82
CA SER A 170 -9.75 -4.36 4.64
C SER A 170 -10.83 -4.91 5.56
N LEU A 171 -11.59 -4.05 6.25
CA LEU A 171 -12.70 -4.47 7.10
C LEU A 171 -13.84 -5.08 6.29
N ASN A 172 -14.16 -4.52 5.13
CA ASN A 172 -15.17 -5.05 4.22
C ASN A 172 -14.79 -6.44 3.68
N ILE A 173 -13.50 -6.71 3.41
CA ILE A 173 -13.02 -8.04 3.00
C ILE A 173 -13.25 -9.05 4.14
N LEU A 174 -12.94 -8.69 5.39
CA LEU A 174 -13.13 -9.56 6.54
C LEU A 174 -14.61 -9.85 6.80
N ASP A 175 -15.49 -8.87 6.65
CA ASP A 175 -16.96 -9.08 6.75
C ASP A 175 -17.46 -10.05 5.66
N ARG A 176 -16.95 -9.92 4.43
CA ARG A 176 -17.24 -10.86 3.34
C ARG A 176 -16.68 -12.26 3.61
N ARG A 177 -15.55 -12.38 4.32
CA ARG A 177 -15.02 -13.69 4.75
C ARG A 177 -15.92 -14.35 5.79
N VAL A 178 -16.49 -13.58 6.73
CA VAL A 178 -17.53 -14.10 7.65
C VAL A 178 -18.73 -14.60 6.85
N THR A 179 -19.16 -13.85 5.83
CA THR A 179 -20.24 -14.29 4.92
C THR A 179 -19.88 -15.59 4.19
N SER A 180 -18.63 -15.74 3.68
CA SER A 180 -18.12 -17.00 3.12
C SER A 180 -18.22 -18.17 4.09
N ALA A 181 -17.80 -17.95 5.34
CA ALA A 181 -17.85 -19.00 6.36
C ALA A 181 -19.30 -19.40 6.71
N LYS A 182 -20.25 -18.42 6.74
CA LYS A 182 -21.69 -18.70 6.90
C LYS A 182 -22.24 -19.58 5.77
N ILE A 183 -21.84 -19.29 4.52
CA ILE A 183 -22.18 -20.12 3.36
C ILE A 183 -21.56 -21.51 3.49
N GLY A 184 -20.30 -21.60 3.95
CA GLY A 184 -19.60 -22.87 4.22
C GLY A 184 -20.35 -23.78 5.19
N VAL A 185 -20.88 -23.21 6.28
CA VAL A 185 -21.73 -23.98 7.22
C VAL A 185 -22.98 -24.53 6.52
N LYS A 186 -23.69 -23.69 5.71
CA LYS A 186 -24.86 -24.13 4.93
C LYS A 186 -24.47 -25.23 3.91
N GLN A 187 -23.31 -25.13 3.30
CA GLN A 187 -22.80 -26.13 2.36
C GLN A 187 -22.50 -27.47 3.05
N SER A 188 -21.89 -27.45 4.24
CA SER A 188 -21.65 -28.65 5.04
C SER A 188 -22.95 -29.35 5.47
N TRP A 189 -23.99 -28.57 5.79
CA TRP A 189 -25.33 -29.10 6.01
C TRP A 189 -25.92 -29.73 4.75
N ALA A 190 -25.90 -29.03 3.62
CA ALA A 190 -26.43 -29.52 2.34
C ALA A 190 -25.77 -30.83 1.92
N SER A 191 -24.45 -30.99 2.15
CA SER A 191 -23.70 -32.20 1.81
C SER A 191 -24.05 -33.42 2.71
N SER A 192 -24.76 -33.18 3.82
CA SER A 192 -25.25 -34.24 4.75
C SER A 192 -26.62 -34.78 4.38
N LEU A 193 -27.31 -34.12 3.46
CA LEU A 193 -28.66 -34.44 3.02
C LEU A 193 -28.67 -35.25 1.72
N PRO A 194 -29.78 -35.91 1.34
CA PRO A 194 -29.87 -36.65 0.09
C PRO A 194 -29.59 -35.79 -1.14
N SER A 195 -29.08 -36.41 -2.20
CA SER A 195 -28.88 -35.73 -3.49
C SER A 195 -29.44 -36.56 -4.65
N LEU A 196 -30.01 -35.86 -5.64
CA LEU A 196 -30.54 -36.44 -6.87
C LEU A 196 -29.75 -35.92 -8.06
N SER A 197 -29.19 -36.82 -8.86
CA SER A 197 -28.47 -36.50 -10.07
C SER A 197 -28.97 -37.31 -11.27
N MET A 198 -28.85 -36.74 -12.46
CA MET A 198 -29.12 -37.38 -13.72
C MET A 198 -27.85 -37.41 -14.56
N SER A 199 -27.54 -38.53 -15.20
CA SER A 199 -26.48 -38.62 -16.19
C SER A 199 -27.01 -39.23 -17.47
N LEU A 200 -26.62 -38.63 -18.61
CA LEU A 200 -26.89 -39.11 -19.95
C LEU A 200 -25.54 -39.43 -20.58
N GLY A 201 -25.44 -40.63 -21.10
CA GLY A 201 -24.23 -41.13 -21.78
C GLY A 201 -24.52 -41.53 -23.19
N TYR A 202 -23.62 -41.21 -24.11
CA TYR A 202 -23.53 -41.74 -25.45
C TYR A 202 -22.12 -42.31 -25.64
N ASN A 203 -22.01 -43.60 -25.83
CA ASN A 203 -20.72 -44.30 -25.98
C ASN A 203 -20.72 -45.15 -27.23
N ALA A 204 -19.71 -44.99 -28.04
CA ALA A 204 -19.41 -45.91 -29.15
C ALA A 204 -17.92 -46.30 -29.12
N THR A 205 -17.65 -47.59 -29.11
CA THR A 205 -16.29 -48.13 -29.03
C THR A 205 -16.07 -49.10 -30.18
N SER A 206 -14.99 -48.92 -30.94
CA SER A 206 -14.56 -49.84 -32.01
C SER A 206 -13.16 -50.36 -31.74
N SER A 207 -12.96 -51.65 -31.94
CA SER A 207 -11.65 -52.32 -31.88
C SER A 207 -11.03 -52.55 -33.28
N ASP A 208 -11.75 -52.23 -34.34
CA ASP A 208 -11.33 -52.40 -35.74
C ASP A 208 -11.55 -51.13 -36.58
N GLN A 209 -11.24 -51.19 -37.90
CA GLN A 209 -11.24 -50.03 -38.78
C GLN A 209 -12.54 -49.22 -38.72
N ILE A 210 -12.36 -47.89 -38.52
CA ILE A 210 -13.43 -46.96 -38.31
C ILE A 210 -14.10 -46.62 -39.63
N THR A 211 -15.36 -47.01 -39.80
CA THR A 211 -16.27 -46.38 -40.76
C THR A 211 -17.28 -45.50 -39.98
N LYS A 212 -17.72 -44.42 -40.60
CA LYS A 212 -18.79 -43.57 -40.04
C LYS A 212 -20.02 -44.39 -39.67
N GLN A 213 -20.33 -45.40 -40.46
CA GLN A 213 -21.43 -46.33 -40.30
C GLN A 213 -21.30 -47.21 -39.05
N TYR A 214 -20.06 -47.58 -38.63
CA TYR A 214 -19.84 -48.36 -37.42
C TYR A 214 -20.26 -47.62 -36.16
N PHE A 215 -20.06 -46.31 -36.07
CA PHE A 215 -20.49 -45.50 -34.95
C PHE A 215 -21.99 -45.24 -34.96
N GLU A 216 -22.66 -45.32 -36.07
CA GLU A 216 -24.10 -45.20 -36.20
C GLU A 216 -24.81 -46.49 -35.78
N ASP A 217 -24.16 -47.66 -35.96
CA ASP A 217 -24.74 -48.97 -35.68
C ASP A 217 -24.36 -49.54 -34.29
N ASN A 218 -23.23 -49.12 -33.71
CA ASN A 218 -22.69 -49.65 -32.46
C ASN A 218 -22.54 -48.57 -31.38
N TYR A 219 -23.61 -47.97 -30.97
CA TYR A 219 -23.62 -47.01 -29.85
C TYR A 219 -24.51 -47.47 -28.71
N ILE A 220 -24.10 -47.10 -27.48
CA ILE A 220 -24.89 -47.31 -26.29
C ILE A 220 -25.37 -45.93 -25.76
N LYS A 221 -26.67 -45.78 -25.68
CA LYS A 221 -27.31 -44.62 -25.01
C LYS A 221 -27.71 -45.05 -23.60
N SER A 222 -27.29 -44.30 -22.60
CA SER A 222 -27.68 -44.54 -21.23
C SER A 222 -28.26 -43.29 -20.60
N ALA A 223 -29.32 -43.46 -19.80
CA ALA A 223 -29.90 -42.44 -18.98
C ALA A 223 -30.04 -43.00 -17.55
N ASN A 224 -29.30 -42.39 -16.60
CA ASN A 224 -29.31 -42.84 -15.21
C ASN A 224 -29.83 -41.73 -14.31
N LEU A 225 -30.75 -42.08 -13.45
CA LEU A 225 -31.22 -41.21 -12.34
C LEU A 225 -30.75 -41.81 -11.04
N THR A 226 -29.89 -41.09 -10.31
CA THR A 226 -29.26 -41.56 -9.06
C THR A 226 -29.70 -40.75 -7.87
N LEU A 227 -30.38 -41.40 -6.93
CA LEU A 227 -30.69 -40.85 -5.60
C LEU A 227 -29.64 -41.37 -4.61
N SER A 228 -28.86 -40.46 -4.02
CA SER A 228 -27.84 -40.82 -3.02
C SER A 228 -28.28 -40.33 -1.65
N ILE A 229 -28.44 -41.24 -0.69
CA ILE A 229 -28.83 -40.96 0.67
C ILE A 229 -27.73 -41.44 1.63
N PRO A 230 -26.97 -40.52 2.28
CA PRO A 230 -25.92 -40.93 3.21
C PRO A 230 -26.54 -41.37 4.55
N LEU A 231 -26.70 -42.68 4.77
CA LEU A 231 -27.29 -43.23 6.02
C LEU A 231 -26.29 -43.17 7.18
N PHE A 232 -25.04 -43.56 6.97
CA PHE A 232 -23.99 -43.53 7.95
C PHE A 232 -22.62 -43.25 7.34
N SER A 233 -21.88 -42.33 7.92
CA SER A 233 -20.54 -41.90 7.44
C SER A 233 -19.45 -41.92 8.52
N GLY A 234 -19.63 -42.70 9.58
CA GLY A 234 -18.69 -42.76 10.70
C GLY A 234 -18.52 -41.39 11.38
N PHE A 235 -19.62 -40.66 11.61
CA PHE A 235 -19.65 -39.30 12.19
C PHE A 235 -18.91 -38.21 11.39
N ARG A 236 -18.32 -38.52 10.24
CA ARG A 236 -17.58 -37.56 9.40
C ARG A 236 -18.44 -36.33 9.08
N LYS A 237 -19.66 -36.49 8.57
CA LYS A 237 -20.56 -35.39 8.21
C LYS A 237 -20.87 -34.48 9.41
N ARG A 238 -21.07 -35.08 10.61
CA ARG A 238 -21.28 -34.33 11.86
C ARG A 238 -20.03 -33.49 12.21
N ASN A 239 -18.85 -34.08 12.04
CA ASN A 239 -17.59 -33.40 12.35
C ASN A 239 -17.32 -32.28 11.31
N ASP A 240 -17.60 -32.49 10.01
CA ASP A 240 -17.50 -31.47 8.97
C ASP A 240 -18.33 -30.22 9.29
N ILE A 241 -19.57 -30.42 9.79
CA ILE A 241 -20.44 -29.31 10.24
C ILE A 241 -19.85 -28.61 11.46
N LYS A 242 -19.30 -29.36 12.43
CA LYS A 242 -18.63 -28.76 13.60
C LYS A 242 -17.41 -27.93 13.19
N ILE A 243 -16.58 -28.45 12.30
CA ILE A 243 -15.40 -27.74 11.75
C ILE A 243 -15.84 -26.46 11.07
N SER A 244 -16.87 -26.50 10.20
CA SER A 244 -17.39 -25.31 9.54
C SER A 244 -17.92 -24.25 10.49
N LYS A 245 -18.58 -24.68 11.60
CA LYS A 245 -19.04 -23.75 12.65
C LYS A 245 -17.86 -23.10 13.40
N LEU A 246 -16.80 -23.85 13.70
CA LEU A 246 -15.59 -23.33 14.34
C LEU A 246 -14.88 -22.33 13.39
N GLN A 247 -14.81 -22.64 12.09
CA GLN A 247 -14.27 -21.71 11.08
C GLN A 247 -15.09 -20.40 10.99
N LEU A 248 -16.42 -20.48 11.14
CA LEU A 248 -17.26 -19.29 11.24
C LEU A 248 -16.92 -18.47 12.48
N SER A 249 -16.88 -19.12 13.66
CA SER A 249 -16.51 -18.43 14.91
C SER A 249 -15.12 -17.80 14.83
N GLN A 250 -14.14 -18.48 14.23
CA GLN A 250 -12.81 -17.94 13.97
C GLN A 250 -12.85 -16.69 13.06
N SER A 251 -13.66 -16.73 12.00
CA SER A 251 -13.78 -15.58 11.09
C SER A 251 -14.45 -14.38 11.77
N GLU A 252 -15.45 -14.63 12.63
CA GLU A 252 -16.12 -13.58 13.43
C GLU A 252 -15.16 -12.97 14.46
N ALA A 253 -14.36 -13.79 15.15
CA ALA A 253 -13.34 -13.32 16.08
C ALA A 253 -12.26 -12.50 15.36
N SER A 254 -11.80 -12.95 14.19
CA SER A 254 -10.82 -12.22 13.37
C SER A 254 -11.35 -10.85 12.92
N LEU A 255 -12.63 -10.75 12.53
CA LEU A 255 -13.25 -9.46 12.21
C LEU A 255 -13.33 -8.56 13.45
N GLY A 256 -13.69 -9.12 14.62
CA GLY A 256 -13.74 -8.38 15.88
C GLY A 256 -12.37 -7.80 16.29
N THR A 257 -11.31 -8.60 16.17
CA THR A 257 -9.94 -8.15 16.44
C THR A 257 -9.52 -7.07 15.44
N ALA A 258 -9.72 -7.29 14.15
CA ALA A 258 -9.35 -6.31 13.12
C ALA A 258 -10.07 -4.96 13.26
N LYS A 259 -11.32 -4.94 13.76
CA LYS A 259 -12.01 -3.67 14.06
C LYS A 259 -11.32 -2.90 15.19
N LYS A 260 -10.90 -3.59 16.26
CA LYS A 260 -10.16 -2.98 17.37
C LYS A 260 -8.79 -2.48 16.94
N ASP A 261 -8.06 -3.27 16.14
CA ASP A 261 -6.76 -2.88 15.64
C ASP A 261 -6.86 -1.64 14.73
N ALA A 262 -7.88 -1.60 13.86
CA ALA A 262 -8.14 -0.45 13.00
C ALA A 262 -8.56 0.80 13.82
N GLU A 263 -9.29 0.65 14.91
CA GLU A 263 -9.63 1.74 15.85
C GLU A 263 -8.37 2.31 16.51
N VAL A 264 -7.45 1.47 16.96
CA VAL A 264 -6.16 1.90 17.53
C VAL A 264 -5.29 2.60 16.49
N GLU A 265 -5.25 2.09 15.26
CA GLU A 265 -4.51 2.69 14.15
C GLU A 265 -5.08 4.07 13.80
N LEU A 266 -6.41 4.19 13.72
CA LEU A 266 -7.11 5.44 13.50
C LEU A 266 -6.78 6.48 14.59
N TYR A 267 -6.90 6.09 15.86
CA TYR A 267 -6.57 6.94 16.99
C TYR A 267 -5.12 7.43 16.95
N SER A 268 -4.18 6.52 16.69
CA SER A 268 -2.76 6.87 16.54
C SER A 268 -2.52 7.82 15.36
N SER A 269 -3.21 7.63 14.24
CA SER A 269 -3.11 8.48 13.06
C SER A 269 -3.62 9.89 13.32
N LEU A 270 -4.77 10.03 13.98
CA LEU A 270 -5.35 11.33 14.36
C LEU A 270 -4.46 12.05 15.37
N ASN A 271 -3.94 11.36 16.38
CA ASN A 271 -3.03 11.97 17.35
C ASN A 271 -1.75 12.52 16.70
N ARG A 272 -1.19 11.81 15.70
CA ARG A 272 -0.03 12.32 14.96
C ARG A 272 -0.38 13.57 14.17
N LEU A 273 -1.56 13.60 13.54
CA LEU A 273 -1.99 14.79 12.78
C LEU A 273 -2.22 16.00 13.70
N ASN A 274 -2.89 15.81 14.83
CA ASN A 274 -3.07 16.88 15.82
C ASN A 274 -1.70 17.39 16.33
N ASN A 275 -0.75 16.49 16.57
CA ASN A 275 0.60 16.90 16.94
C ASN A 275 1.29 17.72 15.84
N TYR A 276 1.14 17.35 14.55
CA TYR A 276 1.68 18.15 13.46
C TYR A 276 0.99 19.52 13.34
N GLU A 277 -0.32 19.59 13.58
CA GLU A 277 -1.08 20.84 13.57
C GLU A 277 -0.55 21.84 14.63
N GLU A 278 -0.16 21.33 15.81
CA GLU A 278 0.45 22.14 16.87
C GLU A 278 1.93 22.46 16.60
N LEU A 279 2.70 21.51 16.05
CA LEU A 279 4.14 21.67 15.81
C LEU A 279 4.46 22.65 14.67
N ILE A 280 3.67 22.67 13.60
CA ILE A 280 3.95 23.52 12.44
C ILE A 280 4.03 25.00 12.82
N PRO A 281 3.06 25.62 13.53
CA PRO A 281 3.17 27.02 13.93
C PRO A 281 4.33 27.28 14.89
N ILE A 282 4.63 26.37 15.82
CA ILE A 282 5.78 26.50 16.72
C ILE A 282 7.09 26.54 15.92
N GLN A 283 7.26 25.65 14.94
CA GLN A 283 8.46 25.62 14.12
C GLN A 283 8.57 26.83 13.16
N GLN A 284 7.42 27.39 12.75
CA GLN A 284 7.41 28.65 12.00
C GLN A 284 7.93 29.82 12.86
N GLU A 285 7.51 29.88 14.13
CA GLU A 285 7.98 30.91 15.09
C GLU A 285 9.46 30.74 15.41
N ILE A 286 9.93 29.49 15.60
CA ILE A 286 11.36 29.19 15.78
C ILE A 286 12.17 29.65 14.57
N LEU A 287 11.70 29.40 13.34
CA LEU A 287 12.39 29.84 12.12
C LEU A 287 12.46 31.37 12.05
N LEU A 288 11.35 32.07 12.30
CA LEU A 288 11.31 33.53 12.28
C LEU A 288 12.27 34.13 13.33
N SER A 289 12.31 33.54 14.54
CA SER A 289 13.23 33.98 15.60
C SER A 289 14.69 33.71 15.25
N ALA A 290 14.99 32.55 14.62
CA ALA A 290 16.34 32.23 14.17
C ALA A 290 16.81 33.14 13.04
N GLU A 291 15.92 33.51 12.11
CA GLU A 291 16.24 34.45 11.01
C GLU A 291 16.56 35.85 11.55
N GLU A 292 15.81 36.35 12.54
CA GLU A 292 16.10 37.65 13.17
C GLU A 292 17.39 37.61 14.01
N ASP A 293 17.65 36.52 14.74
CA ASP A 293 18.91 36.30 15.45
C ASP A 293 20.12 36.30 14.51
N LEU A 294 20.02 35.59 13.36
CA LEU A 294 21.05 35.59 12.35
C LEU A 294 21.34 37.00 11.83
N LYS A 295 20.30 37.78 11.56
CA LYS A 295 20.44 39.15 11.08
C LYS A 295 21.16 40.05 12.11
N LEU A 296 20.83 39.87 13.39
CA LEU A 296 21.51 40.61 14.49
C LEU A 296 22.97 40.15 14.65
N ALA A 297 23.23 38.85 14.55
CA ALA A 297 24.59 38.28 14.62
C ALA A 297 25.47 38.76 13.44
N GLU A 298 24.91 38.85 12.24
CA GLU A 298 25.61 39.42 11.08
C GLU A 298 26.02 40.88 11.29
N GLN A 299 25.08 41.73 11.78
CA GLN A 299 25.34 43.14 12.06
C GLN A 299 26.42 43.29 13.15
N LYS A 300 26.33 42.53 14.26
CA LYS A 300 27.34 42.57 15.32
C LYS A 300 28.71 42.13 14.83
N TYR A 301 28.77 41.06 14.01
CA TYR A 301 30.01 40.57 13.44
C TYR A 301 30.68 41.57 12.48
N GLU A 302 29.89 42.28 11.66
CA GLU A 302 30.37 43.35 10.78
C GLU A 302 30.97 44.52 11.56
N LEU A 303 30.35 44.90 12.70
CA LEU A 303 30.80 45.96 13.61
C LEU A 303 31.98 45.52 14.50
N GLY A 304 32.40 44.24 14.45
CA GLY A 304 33.46 43.69 15.26
C GLY A 304 33.11 43.49 16.72
N SER A 305 31.80 43.51 17.07
CA SER A 305 31.26 43.36 18.42
C SER A 305 30.82 41.92 18.76
N ALA A 306 30.82 41.00 17.80
CA ALA A 306 30.57 39.58 17.97
C ALA A 306 31.72 38.74 17.49
N ASP A 307 31.93 37.58 18.12
CA ASP A 307 32.82 36.52 17.64
C ASP A 307 32.23 35.78 16.44
N ILE A 308 33.07 35.22 15.60
CA ILE A 308 32.66 34.38 14.47
C ILE A 308 31.80 33.19 14.90
N LEU A 309 31.98 32.68 16.12
CA LEU A 309 31.22 31.56 16.64
C LEU A 309 29.74 31.91 16.80
N GLU A 310 29.42 33.11 17.32
CA GLU A 310 28.03 33.60 17.43
C GLU A 310 27.35 33.63 16.04
N LEU A 311 28.05 34.12 15.02
CA LEU A 311 27.52 34.15 13.67
C LEU A 311 27.30 32.74 13.09
N LEU A 312 28.26 31.83 13.24
CA LEU A 312 28.16 30.47 12.73
C LEU A 312 27.04 29.67 13.43
N ASP A 313 26.85 29.89 14.73
CA ASP A 313 25.78 29.25 15.52
C ASP A 313 24.41 29.77 15.08
N ALA A 314 24.24 31.07 14.87
CA ALA A 314 23.00 31.65 14.34
C ALA A 314 22.67 31.13 12.93
N GLN A 315 23.67 31.03 12.04
CA GLN A 315 23.50 30.42 10.70
C GLN A 315 23.03 28.97 10.82
N LEU A 316 23.63 28.17 11.70
CA LEU A 316 23.25 26.78 11.91
C LEU A 316 21.83 26.66 12.44
N ALA A 317 21.41 27.56 13.36
CA ALA A 317 20.05 27.59 13.91
C ALA A 317 19.00 27.80 12.81
N VAL A 318 19.21 28.72 11.86
CA VAL A 318 18.30 28.96 10.73
C VAL A 318 18.20 27.71 9.86
N ILE A 319 19.32 27.06 9.52
CA ILE A 319 19.33 25.85 8.67
C ILE A 319 18.59 24.69 9.36
N GLN A 320 18.79 24.53 10.67
CA GLN A 320 18.08 23.52 11.46
C GLN A 320 16.59 23.80 11.54
N ALA A 321 16.20 25.04 11.84
CA ALA A 321 14.79 25.45 11.92
C ALA A 321 14.06 25.28 10.57
N SER A 322 14.66 25.74 9.46
CA SER A 322 14.14 25.59 8.12
C SER A 322 13.97 24.10 7.74
N SER A 323 14.98 23.28 8.00
CA SER A 323 14.95 21.85 7.71
C SER A 323 13.90 21.10 8.52
N SER A 324 13.72 21.49 9.81
CA SER A 324 12.70 20.90 10.68
C SER A 324 11.29 21.27 10.21
N LEU A 325 11.05 22.54 9.88
CA LEU A 325 9.76 23.00 9.38
C LEU A 325 9.37 22.30 8.06
N VAL A 326 10.29 22.20 7.11
CA VAL A 326 10.08 21.49 5.85
C VAL A 326 9.74 20.03 6.10
N THR A 327 10.52 19.35 6.95
CA THR A 327 10.29 17.95 7.29
C THR A 327 8.90 17.75 7.90
N THR A 328 8.55 18.53 8.90
CA THR A 328 7.26 18.43 9.59
C THR A 328 6.07 18.68 8.66
N LYS A 329 6.14 19.68 7.77
CA LYS A 329 5.08 19.98 6.80
C LYS A 329 4.81 18.81 5.86
N TYR A 330 5.86 18.24 5.25
CA TYR A 330 5.68 17.15 4.30
C TYR A 330 5.32 15.82 4.98
N ASP A 331 5.83 15.57 6.20
CA ASP A 331 5.45 14.39 6.97
C ASP A 331 3.98 14.47 7.42
N ALA A 332 3.47 15.66 7.72
CA ALA A 332 2.04 15.90 7.97
C ALA A 332 1.17 15.60 6.73
N ALA A 333 1.62 15.99 5.53
CA ALA A 333 0.90 15.69 4.29
C ALA A 333 0.85 14.18 3.99
N ILE A 334 1.95 13.46 4.23
CA ILE A 334 2.01 11.99 4.10
C ILE A 334 1.08 11.34 5.13
N GLN A 335 1.06 11.85 6.37
CA GLN A 335 0.19 11.33 7.42
C GLN A 335 -1.29 11.56 7.11
N MET A 336 -1.64 12.69 6.48
CA MET A 336 -3.01 12.95 6.02
C MET A 336 -3.46 11.97 4.94
N ALA A 337 -2.60 11.68 3.95
CA ALA A 337 -2.89 10.65 2.94
C ALA A 337 -3.01 9.25 3.58
N THR A 338 -2.24 8.98 4.63
CA THR A 338 -2.33 7.72 5.40
C THR A 338 -3.66 7.62 6.13
N LEU A 339 -4.13 8.71 6.76
CA LEU A 339 -5.46 8.77 7.37
C LEU A 339 -6.56 8.50 6.33
N ASP A 340 -6.51 9.15 5.16
CA ASP A 340 -7.48 8.94 4.08
C ASP A 340 -7.50 7.47 3.59
N ASN A 341 -6.36 6.79 3.63
CA ASN A 341 -6.28 5.37 3.32
C ASN A 341 -6.91 4.49 4.41
N ILE A 342 -6.67 4.79 5.69
CA ILE A 342 -7.26 4.07 6.84
C ILE A 342 -8.78 4.17 6.82
N ILE A 343 -9.32 5.38 6.60
CA ILE A 343 -10.78 5.60 6.52
C ILE A 343 -11.39 5.14 5.19
N GLY A 344 -10.56 4.74 4.20
CA GLY A 344 -11.02 4.20 2.92
C GLY A 344 -11.61 5.23 1.97
N THR A 345 -11.16 6.48 2.01
CA THR A 345 -11.61 7.58 1.14
C THR A 345 -10.60 7.94 0.06
N LEU A 346 -9.35 7.49 0.19
CA LEU A 346 -8.23 7.89 -0.67
C LEU A 346 -8.50 7.63 -2.17
N ASP A 347 -9.05 6.46 -2.52
CA ASP A 347 -9.36 6.11 -3.92
C ASP A 347 -10.50 6.92 -4.54
N ARG A 348 -11.29 7.64 -3.73
CA ARG A 348 -12.40 8.47 -4.18
C ARG A 348 -12.00 9.93 -4.36
N LYS A 349 -11.06 10.42 -3.55
CA LYS A 349 -10.57 11.80 -3.63
C LYS A 349 -9.75 12.04 -4.91
N TYR A 350 -9.16 10.99 -5.46
CA TYR A 350 -8.17 11.08 -6.55
C TYR A 350 -8.57 10.26 -7.79
N LYS A 351 -9.87 10.11 -8.01
CA LYS A 351 -10.45 9.69 -9.28
C LYS A 351 -10.63 10.92 -10.14
#